data_cd9bafac3a9df0f6d2bdd5d5ee5eed76
#
_entry.id   cd9bafac3a9df0f6d2bdd5d5ee5eed76
#
_cell.length_a   1.000
_cell.length_b   1.000
_cell.length_c   1.000
_cell.angle_alpha   90.00
_cell.angle_beta   90.00
_cell.angle_gamma   90.00
#
_symmetry.space_group_name_H-M   'P 1'
#
loop_
_entity.id
_entity.type
_entity.pdbx_description
1 polymer ?
#
loop_
_entity_poly.entity_id
_entity_poly.type
_entity_poly.pdbx_seq_one_letter_code
_entity_poly.pdbx_strand_id
1 'polypeptide(L)'
;MVLDVRLYAGGNNFKNKPIVTGIIESKQINKLGEFIVILGRRTFSACQNLVNELDNYTNVIFIGEPTSENINFYGDNNRVELPNSKIPVYLSFAWWQDKPQWENDDWLASHLAVDMRCEEYRTKQHPVLDTALAFSDDNFITDPMRYMTNLYKAGKMEQLATDTKRMINDERYRFFDFESELNNTGYNMINRKQIEQAIAIFTFVTQLFPDSANAWDSLAEGFLKAGDKQKAAEYYNKTIAMDPDGPTGKNAREMLRTMAEGHD
;
A
#
# COMPACT_ATOMS: atom_id res chain seq x y z
N MET A 1 -6.18 10.72 20.52
CA MET A 1 -4.93 10.28 21.21
C MET A 1 -3.80 10.17 20.18
N VAL A 2 -2.60 10.69 20.50
CA VAL A 2 -1.43 10.56 19.61
C VAL A 2 -0.36 9.71 20.32
N LEU A 3 0.14 8.69 19.63
CA LEU A 3 1.27 7.84 20.06
C LEU A 3 2.43 8.05 19.08
N ASP A 4 3.54 8.59 19.57
CA ASP A 4 4.73 8.84 18.75
C ASP A 4 5.75 7.71 18.90
N VAL A 5 5.95 6.93 17.83
CA VAL A 5 6.89 5.80 17.81
C VAL A 5 8.02 5.99 16.79
N ARG A 6 8.22 7.23 16.29
CA ARG A 6 9.22 7.54 15.26
C ARG A 6 10.65 7.14 15.61
N LEU A 7 10.98 7.13 16.90
CA LEU A 7 12.33 6.81 17.41
C LEU A 7 12.37 5.48 18.16
N TYR A 8 11.33 4.70 18.15
CA TYR A 8 11.27 3.43 18.85
C TYR A 8 11.88 2.30 18.01
N ALA A 9 13.14 2.03 18.28
CA ALA A 9 13.96 1.08 17.51
C ALA A 9 13.82 -0.40 17.96
N GLY A 10 12.74 -0.75 18.67
CA GLY A 10 12.49 -2.11 19.05
C GLY A 10 12.71 -2.43 20.54
N GLY A 11 12.84 -3.72 20.86
CA GLY A 11 12.98 -4.22 22.24
C GLY A 11 12.25 -5.53 22.45
N ASN A 12 11.49 -5.64 23.55
CA ASN A 12 10.71 -6.83 23.88
C ASN A 12 9.25 -6.67 23.41
N ASN A 13 8.89 -7.34 22.32
CA ASN A 13 7.56 -7.27 21.72
C ASN A 13 6.44 -7.84 22.62
N PHE A 14 6.72 -8.74 23.56
CA PHE A 14 5.72 -9.18 24.53
C PHE A 14 5.13 -8.04 25.38
N LYS A 15 5.85 -6.91 25.48
CA LYS A 15 5.38 -5.72 26.16
C LYS A 15 4.39 -4.88 25.32
N ASN A 16 4.22 -5.19 24.06
CA ASN A 16 3.26 -4.52 23.18
C ASN A 16 1.81 -4.90 23.51
N LYS A 17 1.60 -6.15 23.93
CA LYS A 17 0.28 -6.72 24.18
C LYS A 17 -0.62 -5.87 25.10
N PRO A 18 -0.17 -5.36 26.26
CA PRO A 18 -1.02 -4.49 27.08
C PRO A 18 -1.43 -3.19 26.37
N ILE A 19 -0.56 -2.64 25.51
CA ILE A 19 -0.85 -1.43 24.74
C ILE A 19 -1.98 -1.72 23.76
N VAL A 20 -1.80 -2.76 22.92
CA VAL A 20 -2.78 -3.17 21.90
C VAL A 20 -4.12 -3.51 22.55
N THR A 21 -4.11 -4.33 23.61
CA THR A 21 -5.33 -4.70 24.34
C THR A 21 -6.04 -3.48 24.93
N GLY A 22 -5.28 -2.56 25.56
CA GLY A 22 -5.86 -1.34 26.15
C GLY A 22 -6.49 -0.42 25.08
N ILE A 23 -5.92 -0.33 23.88
CA ILE A 23 -6.52 0.40 22.78
C ILE A 23 -7.81 -0.30 22.31
N ILE A 24 -7.79 -1.61 22.09
CA ILE A 24 -8.96 -2.39 21.64
C ILE A 24 -10.14 -2.22 22.61
N GLU A 25 -9.88 -2.27 23.90
CA GLU A 25 -10.90 -2.14 24.95
C GLU A 25 -11.47 -0.72 25.10
N SER A 26 -10.73 0.30 24.67
CA SER A 26 -11.12 1.70 24.80
C SER A 26 -12.00 2.16 23.65
N LYS A 27 -13.32 2.16 23.82
CA LYS A 27 -14.27 2.69 22.82
C LYS A 27 -14.07 4.17 22.47
N GLN A 28 -13.39 4.92 23.32
CA GLN A 28 -13.10 6.35 23.09
C GLN A 28 -11.86 6.52 22.22
N ILE A 29 -10.85 5.68 22.40
CA ILE A 29 -9.58 5.75 21.67
C ILE A 29 -9.68 4.97 20.36
N ASN A 30 -10.18 3.73 20.39
CA ASN A 30 -10.32 2.87 19.21
C ASN A 30 -11.50 3.29 18.32
N LYS A 31 -11.44 4.51 17.84
CA LYS A 31 -12.43 5.10 16.94
C LYS A 31 -11.68 5.81 15.81
N LEU A 32 -12.18 5.69 14.59
CA LEU A 32 -11.57 6.34 13.43
C LEU A 32 -11.43 7.86 13.68
N GLY A 33 -10.26 8.40 13.37
CA GLY A 33 -9.93 9.80 13.63
C GLY A 33 -9.45 10.13 15.05
N GLU A 34 -9.66 9.25 16.03
CA GLU A 34 -9.34 9.51 17.45
C GLU A 34 -7.99 8.92 17.90
N PHE A 35 -7.50 7.90 17.19
CA PHE A 35 -6.24 7.24 17.50
C PHE A 35 -5.24 7.39 16.35
N ILE A 36 -4.19 8.16 16.59
CA ILE A 36 -3.14 8.47 15.63
C ILE A 36 -1.81 7.93 16.14
N VAL A 37 -1.07 7.27 15.26
CA VAL A 37 0.30 6.81 15.52
C VAL A 37 1.24 7.48 14.53
N ILE A 38 2.27 8.14 15.07
CA ILE A 38 3.29 8.78 14.25
C ILE A 38 4.40 7.77 13.97
N LEU A 39 4.58 7.44 12.69
CA LEU A 39 5.62 6.54 12.18
C LEU A 39 6.85 7.33 11.71
N GLY A 40 7.98 6.64 11.63
CA GLY A 40 9.20 7.17 11.04
C GLY A 40 10.23 6.08 10.74
N ARG A 41 11.29 6.48 10.05
CA ARG A 41 12.37 5.56 9.58
C ARG A 41 13.18 4.88 10.69
N ARG A 42 12.85 5.06 11.95
CA ARG A 42 13.43 4.32 13.08
C ARG A 42 12.39 3.50 13.85
N THR A 43 11.17 3.42 13.34
CA THR A 43 10.17 2.45 13.79
C THR A 43 10.60 1.07 13.28
N PHE A 44 11.07 0.20 14.19
CA PHE A 44 11.82 -1.00 13.84
C PHE A 44 11.63 -2.14 14.86
N SER A 45 11.80 -3.41 14.45
CA SER A 45 11.81 -4.61 15.31
C SER A 45 10.53 -4.73 16.16
N ALA A 46 10.60 -4.84 17.48
CA ALA A 46 9.42 -4.94 18.34
C ALA A 46 8.43 -3.78 18.16
N CYS A 47 8.86 -2.63 17.66
CA CYS A 47 7.95 -1.55 17.30
C CYS A 47 7.25 -1.85 15.97
N GLN A 48 7.90 -2.54 15.03
CA GLN A 48 7.22 -3.04 13.81
C GLN A 48 6.09 -4.02 14.19
N ASN A 49 6.33 -4.96 15.12
CA ASN A 49 5.26 -5.82 15.64
C ASN A 49 4.12 -4.97 16.24
N LEU A 50 4.44 -3.94 17.04
CA LEU A 50 3.42 -3.08 17.64
C LEU A 50 2.53 -2.42 16.59
N VAL A 51 3.14 -1.79 15.58
CA VAL A 51 2.37 -1.07 14.55
C VAL A 51 1.59 -2.03 13.65
N ASN A 52 2.13 -3.22 13.34
CA ASN A 52 1.41 -4.27 12.64
C ASN A 52 0.17 -4.74 13.42
N GLU A 53 0.30 -4.97 14.73
CA GLU A 53 -0.82 -5.38 15.58
C GLU A 53 -1.87 -4.25 15.70
N LEU A 54 -1.44 -3.00 15.83
CA LEU A 54 -2.36 -1.85 15.85
C LEU A 54 -3.14 -1.73 14.55
N ASP A 55 -2.48 -1.93 13.41
CA ASP A 55 -3.10 -1.93 12.09
C ASP A 55 -4.12 -3.07 11.93
N ASN A 56 -3.76 -4.28 12.41
CA ASN A 56 -4.64 -5.44 12.32
C ASN A 56 -5.90 -5.34 13.18
N TYR A 57 -5.83 -4.69 14.34
CA TYR A 57 -6.86 -4.83 15.39
C TYR A 57 -7.50 -3.54 15.84
N THR A 58 -7.08 -2.38 15.31
CA THR A 58 -7.60 -1.08 15.77
C THR A 58 -7.97 -0.17 14.60
N ASN A 59 -8.66 0.94 14.90
CA ASN A 59 -8.96 2.00 13.93
C ASN A 59 -7.86 3.06 13.91
N VAL A 60 -6.60 2.63 13.93
CA VAL A 60 -5.45 3.53 13.94
C VAL A 60 -5.30 4.29 12.63
N ILE A 61 -4.82 5.53 12.72
CA ILE A 61 -4.35 6.31 11.58
C ILE A 61 -2.86 6.53 11.73
N PHE A 62 -2.10 6.09 10.73
CA PHE A 62 -0.65 6.31 10.68
C PHE A 62 -0.34 7.60 9.94
N ILE A 63 0.50 8.44 10.55
CA ILE A 63 0.98 9.72 9.99
C ILE A 63 2.50 9.76 10.03
N GLY A 64 3.14 10.28 9.01
CA GLY A 64 4.58 10.49 8.96
C GLY A 64 5.27 9.76 7.81
N GLU A 65 6.43 9.18 8.10
CA GLU A 65 7.23 8.41 7.14
C GLU A 65 6.97 6.90 7.33
N PRO A 66 7.25 6.05 6.32
CA PRO A 66 7.20 4.60 6.47
C PRO A 66 8.12 4.09 7.57
N THR A 67 7.82 2.90 8.07
CA THR A 67 8.74 2.17 8.97
C THR A 67 10.01 1.75 8.22
N SER A 68 11.02 1.25 8.93
CA SER A 68 12.31 0.86 8.34
C SER A 68 12.52 -0.64 8.26
N GLU A 69 11.48 -1.42 8.38
CA GLU A 69 11.54 -2.88 8.35
C GLU A 69 10.36 -3.45 7.59
N ASN A 70 10.58 -4.59 6.94
CA ASN A 70 9.52 -5.35 6.29
C ASN A 70 8.39 -5.63 7.29
N ILE A 71 7.16 -5.69 6.79
CA ILE A 71 5.99 -5.97 7.63
C ILE A 71 6.01 -7.38 8.22
N ASN A 72 6.61 -8.35 7.50
CA ASN A 72 7.00 -9.66 8.04
C ASN A 72 8.52 -9.76 7.94
N PHE A 73 9.21 -10.10 9.04
CA PHE A 73 10.65 -9.94 9.11
C PHE A 73 11.36 -11.01 9.95
N TYR A 74 12.66 -11.18 9.67
CA TYR A 74 13.55 -11.98 10.51
C TYR A 74 14.05 -11.14 11.68
N GLY A 75 13.80 -11.62 12.90
CA GLY A 75 14.26 -10.98 14.13
C GLY A 75 15.03 -11.93 15.03
N ASP A 76 15.34 -11.43 16.21
CA ASP A 76 16.10 -12.15 17.24
C ASP A 76 17.31 -12.89 16.68
N ASN A 77 18.51 -12.55 17.11
CA ASN A 77 19.69 -13.11 16.51
C ASN A 77 20.66 -13.70 17.55
N ASN A 78 21.42 -14.69 17.12
CA ASN A 78 22.57 -15.24 17.83
C ASN A 78 23.85 -14.69 17.20
N ARG A 79 24.74 -14.23 18.05
CA ARG A 79 26.10 -13.85 17.64
C ARG A 79 26.96 -15.10 17.45
N VAL A 80 27.51 -15.23 16.24
CA VAL A 80 28.49 -16.27 15.87
C VAL A 80 29.79 -15.57 15.48
N GLU A 81 30.91 -15.98 16.09
CA GLU A 81 32.23 -15.46 15.75
C GLU A 81 32.89 -16.35 14.69
N LEU A 82 33.30 -15.77 13.57
CA LEU A 82 34.03 -16.51 12.53
C LEU A 82 35.39 -16.97 13.04
N PRO A 83 35.74 -18.27 12.88
CA PRO A 83 36.92 -18.85 13.58
C PRO A 83 38.25 -18.23 13.18
N ASN A 84 38.39 -17.79 11.91
CA ASN A 84 39.62 -17.25 11.37
C ASN A 84 39.72 -15.73 11.54
N SER A 85 38.75 -14.98 11.06
CA SER A 85 38.75 -13.49 11.03
C SER A 85 38.32 -12.85 12.33
N LYS A 86 37.73 -13.61 13.26
CA LYS A 86 37.13 -13.12 14.51
C LYS A 86 35.99 -12.10 14.31
N ILE A 87 35.51 -11.96 13.09
CA ILE A 87 34.39 -11.07 12.77
C ILE A 87 33.11 -11.65 13.37
N PRO A 88 32.35 -10.89 14.17
CA PRO A 88 31.03 -11.33 14.62
C PRO A 88 30.00 -11.27 13.48
N VAL A 89 29.26 -12.36 13.33
CA VAL A 89 28.11 -12.47 12.43
C VAL A 89 26.86 -12.67 13.28
N TYR A 90 25.78 -12.02 12.94
CA TYR A 90 24.50 -12.13 13.62
C TYR A 90 23.52 -12.89 12.73
N LEU A 91 23.06 -14.04 13.21
CA LEU A 91 22.16 -14.93 12.48
C LEU A 91 20.79 -14.90 13.16
N SER A 92 19.78 -14.39 12.47
CA SER A 92 18.40 -14.42 12.95
C SER A 92 17.89 -15.85 13.06
N PHE A 93 17.15 -16.14 14.12
CA PHE A 93 16.55 -17.45 14.37
C PHE A 93 15.02 -17.40 14.50
N ALA A 94 14.41 -16.23 14.49
CA ALA A 94 12.97 -16.04 14.53
C ALA A 94 12.46 -15.39 13.25
N TRP A 95 11.31 -15.88 12.79
CA TRP A 95 10.49 -15.23 11.75
C TRP A 95 9.26 -14.64 12.44
N TRP A 96 9.12 -13.32 12.36
CA TRP A 96 7.96 -12.60 12.87
C TRP A 96 6.98 -12.38 11.73
N GLN A 97 5.81 -12.99 11.85
CA GLN A 97 4.74 -12.92 10.83
C GLN A 97 3.46 -12.38 11.48
N ASP A 98 3.31 -11.07 11.47
CA ASP A 98 2.14 -10.38 12.00
C ASP A 98 1.07 -10.15 10.94
N LYS A 99 1.45 -10.20 9.67
CA LYS A 99 0.59 -10.02 8.50
C LYS A 99 0.48 -11.32 7.70
N PRO A 100 -0.58 -11.51 6.89
CA PRO A 100 -0.66 -12.65 5.98
C PRO A 100 0.58 -12.78 5.09
N GLN A 101 0.93 -14.00 4.70
CA GLN A 101 2.15 -14.27 3.93
C GLN A 101 2.21 -13.56 2.56
N TRP A 102 1.06 -13.23 1.98
CA TRP A 102 0.96 -12.51 0.71
C TRP A 102 1.10 -10.99 0.87
N GLU A 103 1.00 -10.47 2.09
CA GLU A 103 1.34 -9.10 2.43
C GLU A 103 2.81 -9.10 2.87
N ASN A 104 3.71 -8.69 2.01
CA ASN A 104 5.15 -8.75 2.26
C ASN A 104 5.84 -7.48 1.78
N ASP A 105 5.28 -6.34 2.14
CA ASP A 105 5.85 -5.04 1.81
C ASP A 105 7.13 -4.77 2.60
N ASP A 106 8.02 -3.99 2.00
CA ASP A 106 9.33 -3.63 2.59
C ASP A 106 9.20 -2.74 3.83
N TRP A 107 8.02 -2.15 4.05
CA TRP A 107 7.70 -1.28 5.20
C TRP A 107 6.20 -1.18 5.42
N LEU A 108 5.79 -0.74 6.61
CA LEU A 108 4.43 -0.26 6.84
C LEU A 108 4.35 1.22 6.46
N ALA A 109 3.52 1.52 5.46
CA ALA A 109 3.31 2.88 4.99
C ALA A 109 2.41 3.69 5.95
N SER A 110 2.63 5.01 6.02
CA SER A 110 1.68 5.90 6.69
C SER A 110 0.48 6.18 5.78
N HIS A 111 -0.72 6.29 6.37
CA HIS A 111 -1.93 6.71 5.65
C HIS A 111 -1.81 8.14 5.15
N LEU A 112 -1.25 9.03 5.98
CA LEU A 112 -0.98 10.42 5.66
C LEU A 112 0.52 10.68 5.72
N ALA A 113 1.11 10.90 4.54
CA ALA A 113 2.55 11.13 4.40
C ALA A 113 2.92 12.55 4.85
N VAL A 114 3.85 12.65 5.78
CA VAL A 114 4.43 13.93 6.24
C VAL A 114 5.90 13.72 6.56
N ASP A 115 6.75 14.52 5.93
CA ASP A 115 8.19 14.54 6.21
C ASP A 115 8.58 15.77 7.03
N MET A 116 9.77 15.70 7.64
CA MET A 116 10.45 16.86 8.21
C MET A 116 11.56 17.28 7.25
N ARG A 117 11.52 18.52 6.77
CA ARG A 117 12.58 19.11 5.94
C ARG A 117 13.71 19.66 6.81
N CYS A 118 14.90 19.83 6.24
CA CYS A 118 16.06 20.38 6.95
C CYS A 118 15.77 21.76 7.57
N GLU A 119 14.99 22.60 6.90
CA GLU A 119 14.64 23.93 7.40
C GLU A 119 13.74 23.86 8.65
N GLU A 120 12.75 22.97 8.64
CA GLU A 120 11.84 22.76 9.75
C GLU A 120 12.61 22.21 10.97
N TYR A 121 13.54 21.27 10.73
CA TYR A 121 14.42 20.78 11.78
C TYR A 121 15.29 21.91 12.37
N ARG A 122 15.89 22.73 11.51
CA ARG A 122 16.74 23.87 11.91
C ARG A 122 15.96 24.91 12.71
N THR A 123 14.70 25.15 12.35
CA THR A 123 13.81 26.11 13.02
C THR A 123 13.00 25.52 14.16
N LYS A 124 13.26 24.25 14.52
CA LYS A 124 12.58 23.52 15.60
C LYS A 124 11.06 23.41 15.41
N GLN A 125 10.61 23.32 14.17
CA GLN A 125 9.21 23.02 13.84
C GLN A 125 8.98 21.52 13.90
N HIS A 126 7.72 21.11 14.11
CA HIS A 126 7.33 19.71 14.23
C HIS A 126 6.15 19.36 13.30
N PRO A 127 6.32 19.45 11.94
CA PRO A 127 5.23 19.34 10.99
C PRO A 127 4.44 18.03 11.13
N VAL A 128 5.11 16.93 11.45
CA VAL A 128 4.45 15.63 11.65
C VAL A 128 3.53 15.62 12.87
N LEU A 129 4.01 16.17 14.00
CA LEU A 129 3.20 16.31 15.21
C LEU A 129 2.08 17.31 15.01
N ASP A 130 2.35 18.45 14.39
CA ASP A 130 1.36 19.48 14.11
C ASP A 130 0.24 18.93 13.21
N THR A 131 0.59 18.14 12.19
CA THR A 131 -0.37 17.44 11.33
C THR A 131 -1.20 16.43 12.13
N ALA A 132 -0.56 15.64 13.00
CA ALA A 132 -1.26 14.66 13.82
C ALA A 132 -2.25 15.32 14.80
N LEU A 133 -1.91 16.48 15.35
CA LEU A 133 -2.78 17.25 16.26
C LEU A 133 -3.91 17.98 15.52
N ALA A 134 -3.69 18.37 14.27
CA ALA A 134 -4.67 19.07 13.42
C ALA A 134 -5.47 18.10 12.55
N PHE A 135 -5.26 16.78 12.67
CA PHE A 135 -5.95 15.79 11.86
C PHE A 135 -7.46 15.84 12.07
N SER A 136 -8.22 15.77 10.97
CA SER A 136 -9.67 15.66 10.95
C SER A 136 -10.09 14.86 9.70
N ASP A 137 -11.08 14.00 9.83
CA ASP A 137 -11.67 13.26 8.71
C ASP A 137 -12.28 14.18 7.63
N ASP A 138 -12.56 15.45 7.97
CA ASP A 138 -13.07 16.44 7.02
C ASP A 138 -11.99 16.93 6.05
N ASN A 139 -10.71 16.82 6.43
CA ASN A 139 -9.59 17.37 5.65
C ASN A 139 -8.71 16.31 4.97
N PHE A 140 -8.93 15.02 5.25
CA PHE A 140 -8.17 13.91 4.69
C PHE A 140 -9.00 12.63 4.60
N ILE A 141 -8.98 11.98 3.44
CA ILE A 141 -9.68 10.72 3.18
C ILE A 141 -8.74 9.57 3.53
N THR A 142 -8.95 8.93 4.66
CA THR A 142 -8.06 7.87 5.19
C THR A 142 -8.19 6.54 4.45
N ASP A 143 -9.34 6.27 3.84
CA ASP A 143 -9.61 5.07 3.04
C ASP A 143 -10.09 5.48 1.63
N PRO A 144 -9.13 5.74 0.70
CA PRO A 144 -9.45 6.13 -0.68
C PRO A 144 -10.33 5.12 -1.41
N MET A 145 -10.08 3.80 -1.23
CA MET A 145 -10.84 2.77 -1.94
C MET A 145 -12.30 2.72 -1.49
N ARG A 146 -12.54 2.83 -0.19
CA ARG A 146 -13.90 2.91 0.35
C ARG A 146 -14.62 4.18 -0.12
N TYR A 147 -13.93 5.30 -0.12
CA TYR A 147 -14.46 6.57 -0.61
C TYR A 147 -14.88 6.47 -2.08
N MET A 148 -13.99 5.99 -2.94
CA MET A 148 -14.25 5.77 -4.36
C MET A 148 -15.40 4.79 -4.60
N THR A 149 -15.43 3.69 -3.84
CA THR A 149 -16.52 2.71 -3.89
C THR A 149 -17.87 3.33 -3.55
N ASN A 150 -17.93 4.20 -2.55
CA ASN A 150 -19.15 4.89 -2.15
C ASN A 150 -19.64 5.86 -3.25
N LEU A 151 -18.73 6.59 -3.88
CA LEU A 151 -19.07 7.47 -5.01
C LEU A 151 -19.59 6.66 -6.20
N TYR A 152 -18.94 5.56 -6.53
CA TYR A 152 -19.38 4.65 -7.58
C TYR A 152 -20.82 4.13 -7.33
N LYS A 153 -21.07 3.59 -6.12
CA LYS A 153 -22.40 3.10 -5.72
C LYS A 153 -23.47 4.19 -5.75
N ALA A 154 -23.09 5.43 -5.47
CA ALA A 154 -23.99 6.59 -5.52
C ALA A 154 -24.19 7.14 -6.94
N GLY A 155 -23.54 6.58 -7.96
CA GLY A 155 -23.61 7.05 -9.36
C GLY A 155 -22.90 8.38 -9.61
N LYS A 156 -22.05 8.86 -8.68
CA LYS A 156 -21.33 10.14 -8.75
C LYS A 156 -20.03 10.03 -9.55
N MET A 157 -20.12 9.65 -10.81
CA MET A 157 -18.96 9.31 -11.64
C MET A 157 -18.03 10.48 -11.90
N GLU A 158 -18.56 11.69 -12.12
CA GLU A 158 -17.75 12.90 -12.32
C GLU A 158 -16.95 13.26 -11.06
N GLN A 159 -17.61 13.20 -9.89
CA GLN A 159 -16.95 13.43 -8.61
C GLN A 159 -15.89 12.36 -8.35
N LEU A 160 -16.19 11.09 -8.63
CA LEU A 160 -15.21 9.98 -8.52
C LEU A 160 -13.95 10.28 -9.32
N ALA A 161 -14.08 10.64 -10.60
CA ALA A 161 -12.94 10.92 -11.46
C ALA A 161 -12.13 12.14 -10.98
N THR A 162 -12.81 13.20 -10.57
CA THR A 162 -12.18 14.45 -10.10
C THR A 162 -11.44 14.24 -8.79
N ASP A 163 -12.09 13.63 -7.81
CA ASP A 163 -11.50 13.42 -6.48
C ASP A 163 -10.36 12.40 -6.51
N THR A 164 -10.48 11.34 -7.34
CA THR A 164 -9.39 10.36 -7.50
C THR A 164 -8.15 11.03 -8.11
N LYS A 165 -8.30 11.84 -9.17
CA LYS A 165 -7.17 12.59 -9.74
C LYS A 165 -6.55 13.55 -8.74
N ARG A 166 -7.37 14.21 -7.91
CA ARG A 166 -6.88 15.09 -6.85
C ARG A 166 -6.05 14.34 -5.83
N MET A 167 -6.52 13.17 -5.34
CA MET A 167 -5.79 12.32 -4.38
C MET A 167 -4.48 11.80 -4.97
N ILE A 168 -4.45 11.33 -6.21
CA ILE A 168 -3.23 10.86 -6.90
C ILE A 168 -2.15 11.95 -6.96
N ASN A 169 -2.56 13.22 -7.13
CA ASN A 169 -1.63 14.37 -7.21
C ASN A 169 -1.34 15.03 -5.87
N ASP A 170 -1.88 14.53 -4.77
CA ASP A 170 -1.65 15.06 -3.43
C ASP A 170 -0.54 14.27 -2.75
N GLU A 171 0.59 14.95 -2.47
CA GLU A 171 1.77 14.38 -1.78
C GLU A 171 1.45 13.65 -0.47
N ARG A 172 0.32 13.97 0.14
CA ARG A 172 -0.12 13.30 1.37
C ARG A 172 -0.49 11.83 1.14
N TYR A 173 -0.83 11.44 -0.11
CA TYR A 173 -1.16 10.07 -0.51
C TYR A 173 0.00 9.35 -1.22
N ARG A 174 1.22 9.87 -1.23
CA ARG A 174 2.34 9.32 -2.01
C ARG A 174 2.71 7.87 -1.69
N PHE A 175 2.26 7.33 -0.56
CA PHE A 175 2.46 5.93 -0.19
C PHE A 175 1.25 5.05 -0.50
N PHE A 176 0.17 5.62 -1.04
CA PHE A 176 -0.98 4.86 -1.46
C PHE A 176 -0.88 4.56 -2.95
N ASP A 177 -0.73 3.29 -3.29
CA ASP A 177 -0.63 2.85 -4.69
C ASP A 177 -2.02 2.72 -5.32
N PHE A 178 -2.53 3.83 -5.84
CA PHE A 178 -3.84 3.90 -6.50
C PHE A 178 -3.94 2.97 -7.70
N GLU A 179 -2.85 2.79 -8.47
CA GLU A 179 -2.85 1.94 -9.65
C GLU A 179 -3.05 0.48 -9.26
N SER A 180 -2.21 -0.02 -8.36
CA SER A 180 -2.28 -1.41 -7.88
C SER A 180 -3.61 -1.70 -7.21
N GLU A 181 -4.14 -0.83 -6.37
CA GLU A 181 -5.41 -1.03 -5.67
C GLU A 181 -6.61 -1.10 -6.62
N LEU A 182 -6.65 -0.21 -7.61
CA LEU A 182 -7.68 -0.22 -8.64
C LEU A 182 -7.55 -1.43 -9.56
N ASN A 183 -6.33 -1.80 -9.96
CA ASN A 183 -6.09 -3.02 -10.74
C ASN A 183 -6.54 -4.26 -9.97
N ASN A 184 -6.18 -4.40 -8.70
CA ASN A 184 -6.61 -5.49 -7.84
C ASN A 184 -8.15 -5.57 -7.77
N THR A 185 -8.82 -4.41 -7.71
CA THR A 185 -10.29 -4.36 -7.76
C THR A 185 -10.82 -4.91 -9.08
N GLY A 186 -10.22 -4.55 -10.20
CA GLY A 186 -10.57 -5.09 -11.53
C GLY A 186 -10.39 -6.61 -11.61
N TYR A 187 -9.26 -7.13 -11.13
CA TYR A 187 -9.03 -8.58 -11.09
C TYR A 187 -9.99 -9.32 -10.15
N ASN A 188 -10.36 -8.72 -9.03
CA ASN A 188 -11.39 -9.26 -8.15
C ASN A 188 -12.76 -9.34 -8.86
N MET A 189 -13.09 -8.42 -9.76
CA MET A 189 -14.31 -8.51 -10.60
C MET A 189 -14.20 -9.64 -11.62
N ILE A 190 -13.04 -9.84 -12.26
CA ILE A 190 -12.80 -11.00 -13.14
C ILE A 190 -13.05 -12.31 -12.38
N ASN A 191 -12.46 -12.47 -11.19
CA ASN A 191 -12.60 -13.66 -10.37
C ASN A 191 -14.06 -13.95 -9.98
N ARG A 192 -14.87 -12.88 -9.86
CA ARG A 192 -16.34 -12.98 -9.61
C ARG A 192 -17.16 -13.11 -10.89
N LYS A 193 -16.52 -13.25 -12.05
CA LYS A 193 -17.16 -13.35 -13.37
C LYS A 193 -17.95 -12.07 -13.76
N GLN A 194 -17.58 -10.93 -13.21
CA GLN A 194 -18.15 -9.60 -13.48
C GLN A 194 -17.27 -8.87 -14.50
N ILE A 195 -17.15 -9.43 -15.71
CA ILE A 195 -16.15 -8.99 -16.70
C ILE A 195 -16.39 -7.56 -17.19
N GLU A 196 -17.64 -7.15 -17.39
CA GLU A 196 -17.98 -5.80 -17.82
C GLU A 196 -17.56 -4.75 -16.78
N GLN A 197 -17.75 -5.05 -15.48
CA GLN A 197 -17.31 -4.18 -14.40
C GLN A 197 -15.76 -4.12 -14.34
N ALA A 198 -15.09 -5.24 -14.55
CA ALA A 198 -13.63 -5.27 -14.61
C ALA A 198 -13.10 -4.38 -15.74
N ILE A 199 -13.65 -4.49 -16.95
CA ILE A 199 -13.29 -3.64 -18.09
C ILE A 199 -13.53 -2.15 -17.77
N ALA A 200 -14.63 -1.81 -17.11
CA ALA A 200 -14.92 -0.43 -16.71
C ALA A 200 -13.87 0.10 -15.75
N ILE A 201 -13.45 -0.71 -14.76
CA ILE A 201 -12.40 -0.36 -13.81
C ILE A 201 -11.05 -0.21 -14.53
N PHE A 202 -10.62 -1.17 -15.35
CA PHE A 202 -9.38 -1.09 -16.09
C PHE A 202 -9.36 0.09 -17.07
N THR A 203 -10.48 0.40 -17.71
CA THR A 203 -10.62 1.61 -18.54
C THR A 203 -10.41 2.87 -17.69
N PHE A 204 -10.97 2.93 -16.50
CA PHE A 204 -10.74 4.04 -15.57
C PHE A 204 -9.27 4.14 -15.17
N VAL A 205 -8.60 3.02 -14.88
CA VAL A 205 -7.16 2.98 -14.58
C VAL A 205 -6.33 3.55 -15.72
N THR A 206 -6.62 3.18 -16.98
CA THR A 206 -5.88 3.73 -18.15
C THR A 206 -6.11 5.25 -18.35
N GLN A 207 -7.22 5.80 -17.87
CA GLN A 207 -7.48 7.25 -17.89
C GLN A 207 -6.72 8.01 -16.80
N LEU A 208 -6.48 7.35 -15.67
CA LEU A 208 -5.70 7.90 -14.54
C LEU A 208 -4.20 7.76 -14.78
N PHE A 209 -3.77 6.65 -15.35
CA PHE A 209 -2.37 6.26 -15.58
C PHE A 209 -2.12 5.95 -17.07
N PRO A 210 -2.27 6.94 -17.96
CA PRO A 210 -2.17 6.70 -19.42
C PRO A 210 -0.78 6.22 -19.87
N ASP A 211 0.25 6.52 -19.08
CA ASP A 211 1.65 6.16 -19.37
C ASP A 211 2.08 4.85 -18.69
N SER A 212 1.19 4.16 -18.00
CA SER A 212 1.47 2.86 -17.38
C SER A 212 1.20 1.71 -18.36
N ALA A 213 2.24 0.98 -18.73
CA ALA A 213 2.12 -0.24 -19.54
C ALA A 213 1.24 -1.30 -18.84
N ASN A 214 1.35 -1.41 -17.51
CA ASN A 214 0.57 -2.34 -16.70
C ASN A 214 -0.95 -2.04 -16.75
N ALA A 215 -1.33 -0.76 -16.76
CA ALA A 215 -2.75 -0.38 -16.89
C ALA A 215 -3.35 -0.86 -18.22
N TRP A 216 -2.60 -0.75 -19.33
CA TRP A 216 -3.04 -1.20 -20.65
C TRP A 216 -3.03 -2.73 -20.78
N ASP A 217 -2.07 -3.42 -20.14
CA ASP A 217 -2.02 -4.87 -20.06
C ASP A 217 -3.27 -5.44 -19.36
N SER A 218 -3.60 -4.87 -18.20
CA SER A 218 -4.80 -5.25 -17.43
C SER A 218 -6.10 -5.01 -18.22
N LEU A 219 -6.19 -3.92 -18.98
CA LEU A 219 -7.34 -3.65 -19.85
C LEU A 219 -7.41 -4.67 -20.99
N ALA A 220 -6.28 -5.03 -21.60
CA ALA A 220 -6.20 -6.06 -22.63
C ALA A 220 -6.70 -7.41 -22.12
N GLU A 221 -6.27 -7.81 -20.92
CA GLU A 221 -6.73 -9.04 -20.30
C GLU A 221 -8.24 -9.00 -20.02
N GLY A 222 -8.77 -7.88 -19.55
CA GLY A 222 -10.22 -7.70 -19.38
C GLY A 222 -11.00 -7.97 -20.65
N PHE A 223 -10.56 -7.43 -21.81
CA PHE A 223 -11.19 -7.71 -23.11
C PHE A 223 -10.99 -9.15 -23.58
N LEU A 224 -9.83 -9.75 -23.29
CA LEU A 224 -9.60 -11.17 -23.59
C LEU A 224 -10.59 -12.05 -22.83
N LYS A 225 -10.79 -11.81 -21.52
CA LYS A 225 -11.80 -12.53 -20.71
C LYS A 225 -13.24 -12.30 -21.16
N ALA A 226 -13.52 -11.16 -21.81
CA ALA A 226 -14.81 -10.92 -22.45
C ALA A 226 -14.97 -11.61 -23.81
N GLY A 227 -13.92 -12.23 -24.35
CA GLY A 227 -13.90 -12.84 -25.69
C GLY A 227 -13.65 -11.86 -26.84
N ASP A 228 -13.43 -10.58 -26.56
CA ASP A 228 -13.09 -9.56 -27.56
C ASP A 228 -11.59 -9.60 -27.90
N LYS A 229 -11.21 -10.64 -28.65
CA LYS A 229 -9.81 -10.88 -29.06
C LYS A 229 -9.23 -9.71 -29.86
N GLN A 230 -10.05 -8.96 -30.59
CA GLN A 230 -9.56 -7.84 -31.40
C GLN A 230 -9.11 -6.68 -30.51
N LYS A 231 -9.92 -6.26 -29.56
CA LYS A 231 -9.53 -5.20 -28.61
C LYS A 231 -8.39 -5.65 -27.68
N ALA A 232 -8.42 -6.90 -27.23
CA ALA A 232 -7.32 -7.46 -26.44
C ALA A 232 -5.99 -7.33 -27.20
N ALA A 233 -5.94 -7.73 -28.48
CA ALA A 233 -4.73 -7.62 -29.30
C ALA A 233 -4.32 -6.14 -29.52
N GLU A 234 -5.25 -5.22 -29.69
CA GLU A 234 -4.96 -3.80 -29.81
C GLU A 234 -4.24 -3.27 -28.56
N TYR A 235 -4.76 -3.56 -27.38
CA TYR A 235 -4.20 -3.06 -26.11
C TYR A 235 -2.91 -3.78 -25.73
N TYR A 236 -2.75 -5.09 -25.97
CA TYR A 236 -1.47 -5.79 -25.81
C TYR A 236 -0.38 -5.20 -26.72
N ASN A 237 -0.69 -4.86 -27.96
CA ASN A 237 0.27 -4.17 -28.83
C ASN A 237 0.65 -2.79 -28.29
N LYS A 238 -0.28 -2.06 -27.69
CA LYS A 238 0.01 -0.79 -27.01
C LYS A 238 0.93 -1.00 -25.81
N THR A 239 0.66 -2.01 -24.99
CA THR A 239 1.51 -2.41 -23.85
C THR A 239 2.95 -2.69 -24.33
N ILE A 240 3.12 -3.46 -25.42
CA ILE A 240 4.43 -3.78 -25.99
C ILE A 240 5.16 -2.52 -26.46
N ALA A 241 4.44 -1.58 -27.08
CA ALA A 241 5.03 -0.32 -27.53
C ALA A 241 5.53 0.55 -26.36
N MET A 242 4.87 0.48 -25.20
CA MET A 242 5.22 1.24 -24.00
C MET A 242 6.33 0.59 -23.17
N ASP A 243 6.39 -0.75 -23.13
CA ASP A 243 7.36 -1.53 -22.36
C ASP A 243 7.98 -2.64 -23.22
N PRO A 244 8.76 -2.30 -24.27
CA PRO A 244 9.22 -3.28 -25.25
C PRO A 244 10.16 -4.35 -24.68
N ASP A 245 10.95 -4.04 -23.67
CA ASP A 245 11.96 -4.96 -23.11
C ASP A 245 11.68 -5.40 -21.68
N GLY A 246 10.71 -4.77 -21.04
CA GLY A 246 10.35 -5.02 -19.65
C GLY A 246 9.41 -6.21 -19.47
N PRO A 247 9.05 -6.49 -18.21
CA PRO A 247 8.24 -7.66 -17.86
C PRO A 247 6.82 -7.60 -18.44
N THR A 248 6.19 -6.42 -18.45
CA THR A 248 4.81 -6.25 -18.90
C THR A 248 4.69 -6.46 -20.41
N GLY A 249 5.63 -5.88 -21.19
CA GLY A 249 5.63 -6.09 -22.64
C GLY A 249 6.01 -7.54 -23.05
N LYS A 250 6.79 -8.24 -22.23
CA LYS A 250 7.06 -9.67 -22.44
C LYS A 250 5.80 -10.50 -22.22
N ASN A 251 5.06 -10.21 -21.13
CA ASN A 251 3.77 -10.83 -20.85
C ASN A 251 2.78 -10.62 -22.01
N ALA A 252 2.63 -9.37 -22.46
CA ALA A 252 1.73 -9.03 -23.56
C ALA A 252 2.06 -9.78 -24.88
N ARG A 253 3.36 -9.96 -25.19
CA ARG A 253 3.78 -10.78 -26.37
C ARG A 253 3.40 -12.25 -26.22
N GLU A 254 3.55 -12.80 -25.02
CA GLU A 254 3.19 -14.18 -24.75
C GLU A 254 1.67 -14.38 -24.89
N MET A 255 0.88 -13.42 -24.36
CA MET A 255 -0.57 -13.45 -24.49
C MET A 255 -1.02 -13.38 -25.96
N LEU A 256 -0.44 -12.51 -26.77
CA LEU A 256 -0.73 -12.44 -28.22
C LEU A 256 -0.39 -13.76 -28.93
N ARG A 257 0.72 -14.41 -28.57
CA ARG A 257 1.08 -15.70 -29.15
C ARG A 257 0.05 -16.79 -28.78
N THR A 258 -0.33 -16.87 -27.52
CA THR A 258 -1.35 -17.83 -27.02
C THR A 258 -2.70 -17.63 -27.74
N MET A 259 -3.11 -16.36 -27.91
CA MET A 259 -4.32 -16.02 -28.67
C MET A 259 -4.27 -16.48 -30.12
N ALA A 260 -3.09 -16.40 -30.78
CA ALA A 260 -2.90 -16.83 -32.16
C ALA A 260 -2.87 -18.36 -32.30
N GLU A 261 -2.35 -19.08 -31.32
CA GLU A 261 -2.27 -20.55 -31.30
C GLU A 261 -3.61 -21.20 -30.96
N GLY A 262 -4.65 -20.43 -30.59
CA GLY A 262 -6.01 -20.93 -30.34
C GLY A 262 -6.15 -21.71 -29.01
N HIS A 263 -5.21 -21.60 -28.11
CA HIS A 263 -5.30 -22.14 -26.75
C HIS A 263 -6.04 -21.12 -25.89
N ASP A 264 -7.30 -21.41 -25.57
CA ASP A 264 -8.13 -20.66 -24.62
C ASP A 264 -7.91 -21.15 -23.19
#